data_5932cdfc8d340efff0106770d03ea91e
#
_entry.id   5932cdfc8d340efff0106770d03ea91e
#
_cell.length_a   1.000
_cell.length_b   1.000
_cell.length_c   1.000
_cell.angle_alpha   90.00
_cell.angle_beta   90.00
_cell.angle_gamma   90.00
#
_symmetry.space_group_name_H-M   'P 1'
#
loop_
_entity.id
_entity.type
_entity.pdbx_description
1 polymer ?
#
loop_
_entity_poly.entity_id
_entity_poly.type
_entity_poly.pdbx_seq_one_letter_code
_entity_poly.pdbx_strand_id
1 'polypeptide(L)'
;EAEALFKELLDIPEGYKVLFLGGGASTQFYMVPMNLLKTKAAYLDTGTWANKAIKEAKLFGDVEVVGSSKEDNYTYIPKGYTVPTDVDYFHITTNNTIYGTEIREDYDLPVRMVADMSSDIFSRPVDVSKYDLIYGGAQKNIAPAGVTFVIVKEDVLGKVDRVLPTMVNYKTHVDKGSMFNTPPVFPIYAALQTLKWYKEIGGVKELQRIDEEKAAYLYDAIDSSKMFVGTVKPEDRSIMNVCFVMKPEYKELEKDFLDFAGTKGIVGIKGHRSVGGYRASLYNALPLESVKVLVEAMKEIGRASCR
;
A
#
# COMPACT_ATOMS: atom_id res chain seq x y z
N GLU A 1 -10.67 21.76 -0.10
CA GLU A 1 -10.31 21.35 1.26
C GLU A 1 -9.52 20.04 1.26
N ALA A 2 -10.03 18.93 0.67
CA ALA A 2 -9.34 17.62 0.70
C ALA A 2 -7.93 17.70 0.10
N GLU A 3 -7.76 18.34 -1.07
CA GLU A 3 -6.45 18.56 -1.68
C GLU A 3 -5.50 19.35 -0.76
N ALA A 4 -6.01 20.41 -0.12
CA ALA A 4 -5.21 21.24 0.77
C ALA A 4 -4.72 20.44 2.00
N LEU A 5 -5.61 19.61 2.61
CA LEU A 5 -5.23 18.76 3.73
C LEU A 5 -4.27 17.63 3.32
N PHE A 6 -4.42 17.08 2.11
CA PHE A 6 -3.46 16.13 1.56
C PHE A 6 -2.06 16.74 1.48
N LYS A 7 -1.98 17.99 0.94
CA LYS A 7 -0.72 18.71 0.83
C LYS A 7 -0.13 19.05 2.20
N GLU A 8 -0.96 19.52 3.12
CA GLU A 8 -0.52 19.87 4.47
C GLU A 8 0.01 18.65 5.25
N LEU A 9 -0.76 17.54 5.26
CA LEU A 9 -0.42 16.37 6.06
C LEU A 9 0.80 15.59 5.56
N LEU A 10 1.06 15.63 4.25
CA LEU A 10 2.23 14.97 3.63
C LEU A 10 3.35 15.95 3.29
N ASP A 11 3.23 17.21 3.68
CA ASP A 11 4.21 18.26 3.39
C ASP A 11 4.60 18.32 1.89
N ILE A 12 3.56 18.25 1.02
CA ILE A 12 3.76 18.15 -0.43
C ILE A 12 4.30 19.47 -0.96
N PRO A 13 5.47 19.49 -1.61
CA PRO A 13 6.09 20.72 -2.10
C PRO A 13 5.31 21.36 -3.25
N GLU A 14 5.66 22.61 -3.57
CA GLU A 14 5.18 23.30 -4.77
C GLU A 14 5.55 22.52 -6.05
N GLY A 15 4.74 22.70 -7.11
CA GLY A 15 4.92 21.97 -8.37
C GLY A 15 4.27 20.60 -8.43
N TYR A 16 3.61 20.18 -7.34
CA TYR A 16 2.81 18.95 -7.30
C TYR A 16 1.31 19.22 -7.29
N LYS A 17 0.56 18.32 -7.92
CA LYS A 17 -0.90 18.28 -7.87
C LYS A 17 -1.37 17.01 -7.18
N VAL A 18 -2.44 17.13 -6.40
CA VAL A 18 -3.18 16.00 -5.84
C VAL A 18 -4.47 15.85 -6.64
N LEU A 19 -4.64 14.69 -7.26
CA LEU A 19 -5.80 14.38 -8.08
C LEU A 19 -6.67 13.34 -7.38
N PHE A 20 -7.99 13.45 -7.58
CA PHE A 20 -8.99 12.49 -7.12
C PHE A 20 -9.70 11.90 -8.34
N LEU A 21 -9.38 10.64 -8.66
CA LEU A 21 -9.81 9.96 -9.88
C LEU A 21 -10.70 8.76 -9.56
N GLY A 22 -11.37 8.22 -10.56
CA GLY A 22 -12.03 6.92 -10.50
C GLY A 22 -11.11 5.78 -10.95
N GLY A 23 -11.61 4.53 -10.90
CA GLY A 23 -10.97 3.35 -11.48
C GLY A 23 -10.05 2.55 -10.58
N GLY A 24 -9.75 3.04 -9.37
CA GLY A 24 -8.85 2.37 -8.42
C GLY A 24 -7.38 2.37 -8.85
N ALA A 25 -6.51 1.81 -8.01
CA ALA A 25 -5.09 1.67 -8.32
C ALA A 25 -4.84 0.83 -9.59
N SER A 26 -5.75 -0.10 -9.93
CA SER A 26 -5.61 -0.91 -11.14
C SER A 26 -5.63 -0.08 -12.43
N THR A 27 -6.39 1.02 -12.46
CA THR A 27 -6.35 1.98 -13.57
C THR A 27 -4.98 2.66 -13.65
N GLN A 28 -4.34 2.92 -12.52
CA GLN A 28 -3.03 3.56 -12.48
C GLN A 28 -1.92 2.66 -13.03
N PHE A 29 -2.07 1.34 -12.97
CA PHE A 29 -1.07 0.41 -13.52
C PHE A 29 -0.82 0.63 -15.02
N TYR A 30 -1.83 1.04 -15.78
CA TYR A 30 -1.66 1.41 -17.18
C TYR A 30 -1.59 2.93 -17.41
N MET A 31 -2.24 3.76 -16.60
CA MET A 31 -2.16 5.22 -16.75
C MET A 31 -0.75 5.73 -16.55
N VAL A 32 -0.01 5.22 -15.58
CA VAL A 32 1.39 5.59 -15.32
C VAL A 32 2.24 5.37 -16.58
N PRO A 33 2.36 4.16 -17.14
CA PRO A 33 3.18 3.96 -18.35
C PRO A 33 2.62 4.69 -19.57
N MET A 34 1.32 4.87 -19.70
CA MET A 34 0.74 5.68 -20.79
C MET A 34 1.27 7.11 -20.77
N ASN A 35 1.42 7.72 -19.60
CA ASN A 35 1.81 9.11 -19.43
C ASN A 35 3.32 9.34 -19.27
N LEU A 36 4.07 8.37 -18.78
CA LEU A 36 5.47 8.54 -18.39
C LEU A 36 6.46 7.65 -19.14
N LEU A 37 6.06 6.49 -19.66
CA LEU A 37 6.94 5.55 -20.32
C LEU A 37 7.16 5.92 -21.79
N LYS A 38 8.38 6.33 -22.12
CA LYS A 38 8.79 6.61 -23.51
C LYS A 38 9.45 5.39 -24.14
N THR A 39 10.45 4.85 -23.46
CA THR A 39 11.32 3.78 -23.95
C THR A 39 11.37 2.61 -22.96
N LYS A 40 11.91 2.82 -21.77
CA LYS A 40 12.16 1.77 -20.78
C LYS A 40 11.82 2.25 -19.38
N ALA A 41 11.24 1.37 -18.57
CA ALA A 41 11.05 1.59 -17.14
C ALA A 41 11.62 0.44 -16.32
N ALA A 42 12.04 0.75 -15.08
CA ALA A 42 12.47 -0.23 -14.11
C ALA A 42 11.35 -0.49 -13.09
N TYR A 43 11.24 -1.73 -12.64
CA TYR A 43 10.25 -2.16 -11.66
C TYR A 43 10.86 -3.08 -10.61
N LEU A 44 10.42 -2.93 -9.35
CA LEU A 44 10.71 -3.89 -8.28
C LEU A 44 9.51 -4.83 -8.10
N ASP A 45 9.70 -6.13 -8.29
CA ASP A 45 8.64 -7.14 -8.16
C ASP A 45 8.61 -7.68 -6.71
N THR A 46 7.78 -7.04 -5.89
CA THR A 46 7.63 -7.36 -4.46
C THR A 46 6.30 -8.03 -4.12
N GLY A 47 5.45 -8.31 -5.11
CA GLY A 47 4.16 -8.93 -4.86
C GLY A 47 3.20 -8.91 -6.04
N THR A 48 1.99 -9.41 -5.79
CA THR A 48 0.94 -9.50 -6.83
C THR A 48 0.63 -8.15 -7.48
N TRP A 49 0.60 -7.06 -6.71
CA TRP A 49 0.24 -5.75 -7.24
C TRP A 49 1.37 -5.17 -8.09
N ALA A 50 2.62 -5.27 -7.63
CA ALA A 50 3.81 -4.93 -8.42
C ALA A 50 3.83 -5.74 -9.74
N ASN A 51 3.57 -7.05 -9.68
CA ASN A 51 3.55 -7.91 -10.87
C ASN A 51 2.44 -7.51 -11.85
N LYS A 52 1.26 -7.08 -11.37
CA LYS A 52 0.20 -6.54 -12.24
C LYS A 52 0.61 -5.24 -12.91
N ALA A 53 1.22 -4.31 -12.17
CA ALA A 53 1.72 -3.06 -12.74
C ALA A 53 2.80 -3.31 -13.81
N ILE A 54 3.71 -4.26 -13.58
CA ILE A 54 4.71 -4.71 -14.57
C ILE A 54 4.05 -5.21 -15.85
N LYS A 55 2.98 -6.02 -15.75
CA LYS A 55 2.28 -6.56 -16.92
C LYS A 55 1.63 -5.47 -17.76
N GLU A 56 1.00 -4.49 -17.12
CA GLU A 56 0.40 -3.35 -17.81
C GLU A 56 1.47 -2.46 -18.45
N ALA A 57 2.56 -2.19 -17.76
CA ALA A 57 3.65 -1.37 -18.30
C ALA A 57 4.28 -1.96 -19.57
N LYS A 58 4.41 -3.27 -19.65
CA LYS A 58 4.92 -3.99 -20.83
C LYS A 58 4.11 -3.79 -22.11
N LEU A 59 2.90 -3.28 -22.00
CA LEU A 59 2.09 -2.92 -23.17
C LEU A 59 2.52 -1.60 -23.82
N PHE A 60 3.34 -0.81 -23.14
CA PHE A 60 3.68 0.56 -23.55
C PHE A 60 5.17 0.80 -23.80
N GLY A 61 6.04 -0.10 -23.41
CA GLY A 61 7.48 -0.01 -23.63
C GLY A 61 8.23 -1.14 -22.95
N ASP A 62 9.56 -1.06 -22.96
CA ASP A 62 10.43 -2.03 -22.32
C ASP A 62 10.34 -1.92 -20.80
N VAL A 63 10.32 -3.07 -20.13
CA VAL A 63 10.27 -3.14 -18.67
C VAL A 63 11.35 -4.06 -18.14
N GLU A 64 12.26 -3.50 -17.36
CA GLU A 64 13.30 -4.22 -16.63
C GLU A 64 12.84 -4.46 -15.18
N VAL A 65 12.80 -5.71 -14.76
CA VAL A 65 12.58 -6.09 -13.37
C VAL A 65 13.93 -6.18 -12.68
N VAL A 66 14.26 -5.16 -11.89
CA VAL A 66 15.60 -5.03 -11.29
C VAL A 66 15.80 -5.91 -10.05
N GLY A 67 14.71 -6.41 -9.47
CA GLY A 67 14.74 -7.34 -8.34
C GLY A 67 13.37 -7.98 -8.15
N SER A 68 13.36 -9.21 -7.66
CA SER A 68 12.14 -9.96 -7.33
C SER A 68 12.40 -10.91 -6.17
N SER A 69 11.42 -11.03 -5.27
CA SER A 69 11.39 -12.05 -4.22
C SER A 69 10.32 -13.12 -4.46
N LYS A 70 9.88 -13.25 -5.71
CA LYS A 70 8.80 -14.16 -6.11
C LYS A 70 9.11 -15.63 -5.83
N GLU A 71 10.35 -16.08 -6.04
CA GLU A 71 10.76 -17.47 -5.80
C GLU A 71 10.66 -17.86 -4.33
N ASP A 72 10.80 -16.86 -3.43
CA ASP A 72 10.63 -17.02 -1.98
C ASP A 72 9.24 -16.56 -1.51
N ASN A 73 8.22 -16.59 -2.38
CA ASN A 73 6.84 -16.20 -2.07
C ASN A 73 6.70 -14.78 -1.51
N TYR A 74 7.56 -13.86 -1.93
CA TYR A 74 7.55 -12.44 -1.51
C TYR A 74 7.66 -12.25 0.01
N THR A 75 8.46 -13.08 0.68
CA THR A 75 8.67 -13.03 2.14
C THR A 75 9.65 -11.94 2.59
N TYR A 76 10.23 -11.22 1.66
CA TYR A 76 11.16 -10.10 1.92
C TYR A 76 11.16 -9.09 0.76
N ILE A 77 11.72 -7.92 1.01
CA ILE A 77 12.00 -6.89 -0.01
C ILE A 77 13.38 -7.17 -0.62
N PRO A 78 13.49 -7.34 -1.95
CA PRO A 78 14.79 -7.52 -2.60
C PRO A 78 15.75 -6.39 -2.29
N LYS A 79 17.01 -6.71 -2.04
CA LYS A 79 18.10 -5.76 -1.74
C LYS A 79 19.30 -6.03 -2.66
N GLY A 80 20.19 -5.05 -2.79
CA GLY A 80 21.44 -5.21 -3.58
C GLY A 80 21.25 -5.20 -5.10
N TYR A 81 20.07 -4.81 -5.59
CA TYR A 81 19.84 -4.57 -7.01
C TYR A 81 20.37 -3.19 -7.43
N THR A 82 20.63 -3.04 -8.73
CA THR A 82 20.99 -1.75 -9.33
C THR A 82 19.85 -1.27 -10.22
N VAL A 83 19.44 -0.01 -10.05
CA VAL A 83 18.46 0.63 -10.94
C VAL A 83 19.20 1.27 -12.10
N PRO A 84 18.90 0.92 -13.36
CA PRO A 84 19.53 1.55 -14.53
C PRO A 84 19.20 3.05 -14.57
N THR A 85 20.17 3.86 -14.98
CA THR A 85 19.98 5.32 -15.09
C THR A 85 19.37 5.77 -16.41
N ASP A 86 19.24 4.87 -17.38
CA ASP A 86 18.65 5.08 -18.71
C ASP A 86 17.16 4.74 -18.77
N VAL A 87 16.47 4.74 -17.63
CA VAL A 87 15.03 4.47 -17.54
C VAL A 87 14.23 5.77 -17.43
N ASP A 88 13.01 5.74 -17.95
CA ASP A 88 12.07 6.84 -17.84
C ASP A 88 11.56 7.03 -16.41
N TYR A 89 11.44 5.91 -15.65
CA TYR A 89 11.14 5.89 -14.22
C TYR A 89 11.45 4.52 -13.59
N PHE A 90 11.56 4.50 -12.26
CA PHE A 90 11.58 3.30 -11.45
C PHE A 90 10.31 3.21 -10.60
N HIS A 91 9.62 2.09 -10.67
CA HIS A 91 8.35 1.85 -9.97
C HIS A 91 8.52 0.88 -8.81
N ILE A 92 7.94 1.25 -7.66
CA ILE A 92 7.86 0.41 -6.46
C ILE A 92 6.41 0.32 -5.95
N THR A 93 6.11 -0.77 -5.23
CA THR A 93 4.91 -0.92 -4.41
C THR A 93 5.38 -0.92 -2.97
N THR A 94 5.10 0.15 -2.23
CA THR A 94 5.69 0.38 -0.90
C THR A 94 5.18 -0.60 0.13
N ASN A 95 3.89 -0.96 0.09
CA ASN A 95 3.32 -1.95 0.99
C ASN A 95 2.57 -3.05 0.24
N ASN A 96 2.96 -4.29 0.45
CA ASN A 96 2.42 -5.47 -0.21
C ASN A 96 1.32 -6.11 0.64
N THR A 97 0.10 -5.62 0.49
CA THR A 97 -1.10 -5.98 1.25
C THR A 97 -1.34 -7.50 1.38
N ILE A 98 -0.95 -8.29 0.36
CA ILE A 98 -1.20 -9.74 0.30
C ILE A 98 -0.14 -10.53 1.08
N TYR A 99 1.11 -10.08 1.03
CA TYR A 99 2.25 -10.82 1.57
C TYR A 99 2.75 -10.27 2.90
N GLY A 100 2.50 -8.98 3.18
CA GLY A 100 2.86 -8.34 4.44
C GLY A 100 4.28 -7.76 4.47
N THR A 101 4.90 -7.51 3.31
CA THR A 101 6.17 -6.81 3.21
C THR A 101 5.97 -5.31 2.96
N GLU A 102 6.86 -4.46 3.49
CA GLU A 102 6.78 -3.01 3.37
C GLU A 102 8.16 -2.38 3.19
N ILE A 103 8.24 -1.37 2.29
CA ILE A 103 9.39 -0.49 2.10
C ILE A 103 9.10 0.78 2.90
N ARG A 104 9.82 0.99 4.01
CA ARG A 104 9.60 2.11 4.92
C ARG A 104 10.58 3.28 4.77
N GLU A 105 11.46 3.20 3.79
CA GLU A 105 12.42 4.25 3.45
C GLU A 105 12.11 4.89 2.11
N ASP A 106 12.39 6.17 1.97
CA ASP A 106 12.27 6.88 0.70
C ASP A 106 13.63 6.83 -0.01
N TYR A 107 13.68 6.19 -1.16
CA TYR A 107 14.92 6.01 -1.92
C TYR A 107 15.42 7.34 -2.47
N ASP A 108 16.74 7.52 -2.45
CA ASP A 108 17.44 8.64 -3.09
C ASP A 108 18.18 8.14 -4.33
N LEU A 109 17.50 8.16 -5.46
CA LEU A 109 17.99 7.63 -6.72
C LEU A 109 18.06 8.72 -7.80
N PRO A 110 19.03 8.68 -8.73
CA PRO A 110 19.16 9.66 -9.81
C PRO A 110 18.17 9.42 -10.94
N VAL A 111 17.05 8.74 -10.68
CA VAL A 111 15.99 8.42 -11.64
C VAL A 111 14.63 8.83 -11.08
N ARG A 112 13.68 9.06 -11.96
CA ARG A 112 12.29 9.37 -11.56
C ARG A 112 11.70 8.19 -10.80
N MET A 113 11.02 8.50 -9.68
CA MET A 113 10.38 7.49 -8.85
C MET A 113 8.87 7.52 -9.02
N VAL A 114 8.27 6.34 -9.14
CA VAL A 114 6.82 6.13 -9.09
C VAL A 114 6.49 5.12 -7.99
N ALA A 115 5.51 5.42 -7.15
CA ALA A 115 5.13 4.54 -6.05
C ALA A 115 3.64 4.25 -6.00
N ASP A 116 3.29 2.96 -5.85
CA ASP A 116 1.97 2.53 -5.37
C ASP A 116 2.00 2.54 -3.83
N MET A 117 1.32 3.53 -3.24
CA MET A 117 1.15 3.68 -1.79
C MET A 117 -0.30 3.40 -1.35
N SER A 118 -1.02 2.53 -2.06
CA SER A 118 -2.44 2.27 -1.78
C SER A 118 -2.70 1.83 -0.34
N SER A 119 -1.78 1.13 0.30
CA SER A 119 -2.04 0.50 1.60
C SER A 119 -1.22 1.05 2.76
N ASP A 120 -0.36 2.04 2.51
CA ASP A 120 0.49 2.63 3.53
C ASP A 120 0.56 4.17 3.48
N ILE A 121 -0.14 4.81 2.55
CA ILE A 121 -0.24 6.28 2.54
C ILE A 121 -0.76 6.78 3.91
N PHE A 122 -0.14 7.81 4.47
CA PHE A 122 -0.40 8.38 5.79
C PHE A 122 -0.05 7.45 6.98
N SER A 123 0.57 6.30 6.78
CA SER A 123 1.06 5.46 7.89
C SER A 123 2.42 5.92 8.42
N ARG A 124 3.14 6.71 7.64
CA ARG A 124 4.42 7.33 7.98
C ARG A 124 4.62 8.65 7.22
N PRO A 125 5.47 9.55 7.70
CA PRO A 125 5.96 10.65 6.88
C PRO A 125 6.64 10.13 5.61
N VAL A 126 6.39 10.79 4.49
CA VAL A 126 6.97 10.49 3.18
C VAL A 126 7.61 11.75 2.64
N ASP A 127 8.86 11.67 2.21
CA ASP A 127 9.48 12.76 1.45
C ASP A 127 8.98 12.73 0.00
N VAL A 128 7.87 13.43 -0.24
CA VAL A 128 7.21 13.48 -1.56
C VAL A 128 8.14 13.99 -2.64
N SER A 129 9.16 14.79 -2.30
CA SER A 129 10.12 15.32 -3.26
C SER A 129 10.96 14.25 -3.96
N LYS A 130 11.05 13.06 -3.38
CA LYS A 130 11.75 11.89 -3.96
C LYS A 130 10.92 11.18 -5.05
N TYR A 131 9.65 11.52 -5.21
CA TYR A 131 8.74 10.85 -6.14
C TYR A 131 8.21 11.83 -7.18
N ASP A 132 8.22 11.41 -8.45
CA ASP A 132 7.56 12.16 -9.52
C ASP A 132 6.06 11.85 -9.59
N LEU A 133 5.66 10.64 -9.13
CA LEU A 133 4.27 10.26 -9.02
C LEU A 133 4.06 9.24 -7.89
N ILE A 134 3.09 9.51 -7.03
CA ILE A 134 2.56 8.58 -6.03
C ILE A 134 1.08 8.36 -6.35
N TYR A 135 0.63 7.13 -6.32
CA TYR A 135 -0.79 6.82 -6.49
C TYR A 135 -1.28 5.78 -5.48
N GLY A 136 -2.59 5.70 -5.33
CA GLY A 136 -3.18 4.66 -4.52
C GLY A 136 -4.70 4.68 -4.49
N GLY A 137 -5.29 3.54 -4.18
CA GLY A 137 -6.71 3.43 -3.87
C GLY A 137 -7.00 3.90 -2.44
N ALA A 138 -7.96 4.79 -2.27
CA ALA A 138 -8.27 5.37 -0.96
C ALA A 138 -8.92 4.39 0.04
N GLN A 139 -9.46 3.25 -0.43
CA GLN A 139 -10.28 2.32 0.35
C GLN A 139 -9.56 1.57 1.49
N LYS A 140 -8.28 1.81 1.68
CA LYS A 140 -7.48 1.18 2.74
C LYS A 140 -7.32 2.13 3.94
N ASN A 141 -6.67 3.27 3.72
CA ASN A 141 -6.34 4.20 4.79
C ASN A 141 -7.15 5.51 4.80
N ILE A 142 -7.85 5.88 3.72
CA ILE A 142 -8.36 7.25 3.59
C ILE A 142 -9.88 7.34 3.53
N ALA A 143 -10.55 6.46 2.77
CA ALA A 143 -11.96 6.59 2.43
C ALA A 143 -12.60 5.23 2.11
N PRO A 144 -13.93 5.14 1.94
CA PRO A 144 -14.54 4.00 1.27
C PRO A 144 -14.06 3.85 -0.19
N ALA A 145 -14.31 2.68 -0.79
CA ALA A 145 -14.00 2.44 -2.18
C ALA A 145 -14.68 3.47 -3.12
N GLY A 146 -14.00 3.79 -4.23
CA GLY A 146 -14.54 4.65 -5.29
C GLY A 146 -13.65 5.83 -5.68
N VAL A 147 -12.68 6.22 -4.86
CA VAL A 147 -11.70 7.26 -5.20
C VAL A 147 -10.28 6.70 -5.21
N THR A 148 -9.51 7.16 -6.17
CA THR A 148 -8.07 6.94 -6.33
C THR A 148 -7.38 8.30 -6.17
N PHE A 149 -6.39 8.40 -5.32
CA PHE A 149 -5.55 9.59 -5.26
C PHE A 149 -4.34 9.43 -6.18
N VAL A 150 -3.89 10.54 -6.74
CA VAL A 150 -2.61 10.64 -7.46
C VAL A 150 -1.94 11.94 -7.05
N ILE A 151 -0.73 11.85 -6.54
CA ILE A 151 0.16 12.98 -6.29
C ILE A 151 1.16 12.97 -7.44
N VAL A 152 1.19 14.01 -8.23
CA VAL A 152 2.03 14.05 -9.44
C VAL A 152 2.74 15.39 -9.58
N LYS A 153 4.02 15.33 -9.90
CA LYS A 153 4.83 16.49 -10.24
C LYS A 153 4.43 17.00 -11.63
N GLU A 154 4.09 18.27 -11.74
CA GLU A 154 3.52 18.80 -13.00
C GLU A 154 4.50 18.76 -14.18
N ASP A 155 5.79 18.96 -13.91
CA ASP A 155 6.84 19.06 -14.93
C ASP A 155 7.16 17.73 -15.63
N VAL A 156 6.70 16.58 -15.11
CA VAL A 156 6.90 15.28 -15.75
C VAL A 156 5.83 14.95 -16.79
N LEU A 157 4.72 15.69 -16.79
CA LEU A 157 3.58 15.45 -17.67
C LEU A 157 3.77 16.03 -19.07
N GLY A 158 3.13 15.40 -20.07
CA GLY A 158 3.18 15.85 -21.47
C GLY A 158 4.55 15.66 -22.14
N LYS A 159 5.38 14.74 -21.63
CA LYS A 159 6.71 14.45 -22.18
C LYS A 159 6.74 13.21 -23.08
N VAL A 160 5.63 12.49 -23.20
CA VAL A 160 5.49 11.32 -24.07
C VAL A 160 4.72 11.72 -25.32
N ASP A 161 5.27 11.38 -26.52
CA ASP A 161 4.67 11.75 -27.80
C ASP A 161 3.43 10.90 -28.18
N ARG A 162 3.04 9.97 -27.32
CA ARG A 162 1.87 9.11 -27.51
C ARG A 162 0.58 9.91 -27.42
N VAL A 163 -0.32 9.70 -28.37
CA VAL A 163 -1.69 10.22 -28.30
C VAL A 163 -2.44 9.47 -27.21
N LEU A 164 -2.94 10.19 -26.23
CA LEU A 164 -3.67 9.63 -25.09
C LEU A 164 -5.16 9.91 -25.20
N PRO A 165 -6.03 8.93 -24.90
CA PRO A 165 -7.44 9.21 -24.63
C PRO A 165 -7.55 10.23 -23.47
N THR A 166 -8.49 11.16 -23.59
CA THR A 166 -8.63 12.31 -22.67
C THR A 166 -8.69 11.90 -21.20
N MET A 167 -9.44 10.85 -20.87
CA MET A 167 -9.67 10.41 -19.49
C MET A 167 -8.46 9.73 -18.82
N VAL A 168 -7.49 9.27 -19.60
CA VAL A 168 -6.27 8.64 -19.06
C VAL A 168 -5.05 9.57 -19.11
N ASN A 169 -5.24 10.79 -19.57
CA ASN A 169 -4.18 11.81 -19.58
C ASN A 169 -4.21 12.59 -18.26
N TYR A 170 -3.18 12.46 -17.45
CA TYR A 170 -3.09 13.19 -16.17
C TYR A 170 -3.18 14.70 -16.34
N LYS A 171 -2.63 15.24 -17.43
CA LYS A 171 -2.71 16.69 -17.68
C LYS A 171 -4.14 17.18 -17.78
N THR A 172 -5.05 16.41 -18.37
CA THR A 172 -6.49 16.75 -18.41
C THR A 172 -7.05 16.96 -17.01
N HIS A 173 -6.70 16.08 -16.08
CA HIS A 173 -7.17 16.13 -14.70
C HIS A 173 -6.50 17.24 -13.90
N VAL A 174 -5.22 17.51 -14.15
CA VAL A 174 -4.49 18.65 -13.56
C VAL A 174 -5.15 19.97 -13.98
N ASP A 175 -5.35 20.18 -15.28
CA ASP A 175 -5.91 21.42 -15.83
C ASP A 175 -7.36 21.67 -15.37
N LYS A 176 -8.07 20.65 -14.93
CA LYS A 176 -9.47 20.71 -14.47
C LYS A 176 -9.65 20.47 -12.98
N GLY A 177 -8.57 20.37 -12.19
CA GLY A 177 -8.65 20.14 -10.75
C GLY A 177 -9.46 18.89 -10.39
N SER A 178 -9.24 17.78 -11.08
CA SER A 178 -9.99 16.51 -10.97
C SER A 178 -11.46 16.56 -11.39
N MET A 179 -11.94 17.65 -11.96
CA MET A 179 -13.36 17.87 -12.31
C MET A 179 -13.58 17.94 -13.83
N PHE A 180 -12.79 17.23 -14.60
CA PHE A 180 -13.05 17.10 -16.04
C PHE A 180 -14.38 16.38 -16.32
N ASN A 181 -14.66 15.32 -15.57
CA ASN A 181 -15.96 14.66 -15.46
C ASN A 181 -16.44 14.74 -14.01
N THR A 182 -17.66 14.30 -13.75
CA THR A 182 -18.21 14.23 -12.38
C THR A 182 -17.34 13.33 -11.51
N PRO A 183 -16.70 13.87 -10.45
CA PRO A 183 -15.82 13.09 -9.58
C PRO A 183 -16.63 12.21 -8.62
N PRO A 184 -16.01 11.21 -7.96
CA PRO A 184 -16.63 10.40 -6.95
C PRO A 184 -16.83 11.20 -5.64
N VAL A 185 -17.87 12.05 -5.60
CA VAL A 185 -18.08 13.08 -4.57
C VAL A 185 -18.14 12.50 -3.16
N PHE A 186 -18.93 11.43 -2.93
CA PHE A 186 -19.06 10.85 -1.59
C PHE A 186 -17.75 10.29 -1.03
N PRO A 187 -16.97 9.47 -1.76
CA PRO A 187 -15.66 9.04 -1.27
C PRO A 187 -14.67 10.19 -1.03
N ILE A 188 -14.72 11.25 -1.83
CA ILE A 188 -13.88 12.45 -1.60
C ILE A 188 -14.31 13.18 -0.33
N TYR A 189 -15.63 13.29 -0.08
CA TYR A 189 -16.13 13.86 1.17
C TYR A 189 -15.72 13.02 2.39
N ALA A 190 -15.82 11.69 2.30
CA ALA A 190 -15.36 10.81 3.35
C ALA A 190 -13.85 10.93 3.58
N ALA A 191 -13.05 11.01 2.50
CA ALA A 191 -11.62 11.27 2.59
C ALA A 191 -11.33 12.58 3.34
N LEU A 192 -12.07 13.66 3.04
CA LEU A 192 -11.93 14.93 3.74
C LEU A 192 -12.15 14.79 5.26
N GLN A 193 -13.17 14.01 5.69
CA GLN A 193 -13.42 13.80 7.11
C GLN A 193 -12.28 13.01 7.78
N THR A 194 -11.78 11.97 7.12
CA THR A 194 -10.62 11.20 7.59
C THR A 194 -9.36 12.07 7.71
N LEU A 195 -9.10 12.92 6.72
CA LEU A 195 -7.93 13.82 6.76
C LEU A 195 -8.04 14.87 7.87
N LYS A 196 -9.25 15.39 8.14
CA LYS A 196 -9.50 16.28 9.30
C LYS A 196 -9.20 15.55 10.61
N TRP A 197 -9.67 14.32 10.76
CA TRP A 197 -9.36 13.50 11.91
C TRP A 197 -7.86 13.21 12.03
N TYR A 198 -7.15 12.91 10.95
CA TYR A 198 -5.69 12.75 10.98
C TYR A 198 -4.98 13.98 11.51
N LYS A 199 -5.42 15.17 11.09
CA LYS A 199 -4.88 16.43 11.60
C LYS A 199 -5.17 16.62 13.11
N GLU A 200 -6.38 16.32 13.54
CA GLU A 200 -6.84 16.46 14.95
C GLU A 200 -6.05 15.56 15.91
N ILE A 201 -5.72 14.35 15.51
CA ILE A 201 -4.96 13.40 16.36
C ILE A 201 -3.44 13.67 16.38
N GLY A 202 -2.93 14.66 15.64
CA GLY A 202 -1.51 15.03 15.65
C GLY A 202 -0.74 14.78 14.36
N GLY A 203 -1.46 14.44 13.27
CA GLY A 203 -0.89 14.25 11.94
C GLY A 203 -0.15 12.92 11.74
N VAL A 204 0.59 12.84 10.64
CA VAL A 204 1.17 11.56 10.16
C VAL A 204 2.21 10.97 11.13
N LYS A 205 2.94 11.80 11.86
CA LYS A 205 3.92 11.30 12.87
C LYS A 205 3.25 10.57 14.02
N GLU A 206 2.10 11.08 14.46
CA GLU A 206 1.35 10.41 15.53
C GLU A 206 0.66 9.15 15.00
N LEU A 207 0.15 9.17 13.76
CA LEU A 207 -0.37 7.97 13.09
C LEU A 207 0.71 6.88 13.02
N GLN A 208 1.93 7.22 12.59
CA GLN A 208 3.04 6.27 12.55
C GLN A 208 3.29 5.64 13.92
N ARG A 209 3.36 6.45 14.98
CA ARG A 209 3.56 5.95 16.35
C ARG A 209 2.47 4.94 16.76
N ILE A 210 1.22 5.27 16.47
CA ILE A 210 0.07 4.40 16.77
C ILE A 210 0.12 3.11 15.94
N ASP A 211 0.46 3.20 14.67
CA ASP A 211 0.53 2.05 13.77
C ASP A 211 1.70 1.11 14.13
N GLU A 212 2.85 1.67 14.48
CA GLU A 212 4.00 0.90 14.97
C GLU A 212 3.67 0.19 16.29
N GLU A 213 2.96 0.84 17.21
CA GLU A 213 2.50 0.23 18.47
C GLU A 213 1.55 -0.95 18.22
N LYS A 214 0.58 -0.79 17.32
CA LYS A 214 -0.36 -1.86 16.91
C LYS A 214 0.39 -3.06 16.30
N ALA A 215 1.29 -2.77 15.37
CA ALA A 215 2.04 -3.80 14.66
C ALA A 215 2.99 -4.55 15.61
N ALA A 216 3.74 -3.83 16.43
CA ALA A 216 4.63 -4.43 17.43
C ALA A 216 3.86 -5.35 18.37
N TYR A 217 2.73 -4.90 18.90
CA TYR A 217 1.91 -5.71 19.81
C TYR A 217 1.46 -7.04 19.20
N LEU A 218 1.09 -7.04 17.91
CA LEU A 218 0.69 -8.26 17.21
C LEU A 218 1.90 -9.14 16.84
N TYR A 219 3.00 -8.56 16.36
CA TYR A 219 4.21 -9.31 16.02
C TYR A 219 4.83 -9.97 17.26
N ASP A 220 4.86 -9.30 18.40
CA ASP A 220 5.34 -9.88 19.67
C ASP A 220 4.51 -11.12 20.06
N ALA A 221 3.20 -11.05 19.88
CA ALA A 221 2.30 -12.17 20.11
C ALA A 221 2.54 -13.35 19.15
N ILE A 222 2.80 -13.05 17.87
CA ILE A 222 3.10 -14.06 16.85
C ILE A 222 4.46 -14.72 17.14
N ASP A 223 5.50 -13.92 17.40
CA ASP A 223 6.87 -14.40 17.56
C ASP A 223 7.04 -15.21 18.86
N SER A 224 6.29 -14.88 19.91
CA SER A 224 6.24 -15.65 21.16
C SER A 224 5.28 -16.86 21.12
N SER A 225 4.51 -17.01 20.04
CA SER A 225 3.50 -18.07 19.92
C SER A 225 4.13 -19.43 19.68
N LYS A 226 3.56 -20.48 20.33
CA LYS A 226 3.84 -21.87 19.97
C LYS A 226 3.14 -22.30 18.68
N MET A 227 1.98 -21.71 18.37
CA MET A 227 1.11 -22.13 17.27
C MET A 227 1.27 -21.31 16.01
N PHE A 228 1.56 -20.03 16.11
CA PHE A 228 1.61 -19.11 14.98
C PHE A 228 3.05 -18.73 14.62
N VAL A 229 3.24 -18.38 13.35
CA VAL A 229 4.54 -17.86 12.83
C VAL A 229 4.29 -16.84 11.75
N GLY A 230 5.06 -15.74 11.78
CA GLY A 230 5.04 -14.72 10.73
C GLY A 230 5.63 -15.24 9.42
N THR A 231 5.10 -14.79 8.29
CA THR A 231 5.54 -15.21 6.96
C THR A 231 6.64 -14.33 6.37
N VAL A 232 6.90 -13.18 6.97
CA VAL A 232 7.81 -12.14 6.47
C VAL A 232 9.06 -12.03 7.33
N LYS A 233 10.21 -11.81 6.71
CA LYS A 233 11.46 -11.51 7.43
C LYS A 233 11.27 -10.27 8.33
N PRO A 234 11.74 -10.27 9.58
CA PRO A 234 11.47 -9.21 10.55
C PRO A 234 11.76 -7.79 10.06
N GLU A 235 12.86 -7.62 9.32
CA GLU A 235 13.30 -6.32 8.79
C GLU A 235 12.41 -5.73 7.70
N ASP A 236 11.59 -6.56 7.05
CA ASP A 236 10.73 -6.16 5.93
C ASP A 236 9.23 -6.25 6.27
N ARG A 237 8.89 -6.46 7.56
CA ARG A 237 7.51 -6.58 8.04
C ARG A 237 6.71 -5.30 7.87
N SER A 238 5.49 -5.43 7.36
CA SER A 238 4.54 -4.33 7.24
C SER A 238 3.92 -3.96 8.59
N ILE A 239 3.78 -2.65 8.84
CA ILE A 239 2.99 -2.14 9.97
C ILE A 239 1.50 -2.05 9.66
N MET A 240 1.12 -2.18 8.37
CA MET A 240 -0.26 -2.09 7.90
C MET A 240 -0.93 -3.45 7.69
N ASN A 241 -0.18 -4.46 7.24
CA ASN A 241 -0.72 -5.78 6.91
C ASN A 241 0.15 -6.88 7.51
N VAL A 242 -0.23 -7.38 8.66
CA VAL A 242 0.48 -8.45 9.35
C VAL A 242 0.00 -9.79 8.83
N CYS A 243 0.88 -10.52 8.13
CA CYS A 243 0.62 -11.85 7.59
C CYS A 243 1.28 -12.93 8.44
N PHE A 244 0.53 -13.98 8.77
CA PHE A 244 0.99 -15.08 9.59
C PHE A 244 0.23 -16.37 9.27
N VAL A 245 0.79 -17.51 9.68
CA VAL A 245 0.21 -18.85 9.47
C VAL A 245 0.26 -19.65 10.76
N MET A 246 -0.51 -20.72 10.84
CA MET A 246 -0.27 -21.75 11.85
C MET A 246 0.94 -22.59 11.47
N LYS A 247 1.72 -23.00 12.48
CA LYS A 247 2.80 -23.96 12.30
C LYS A 247 2.24 -25.31 11.86
N PRO A 248 2.99 -26.11 11.09
CA PRO A 248 2.49 -27.34 10.49
C PRO A 248 1.81 -28.29 11.46
N GLU A 249 2.32 -28.39 12.69
CA GLU A 249 1.79 -29.25 13.73
C GLU A 249 0.40 -28.87 14.28
N TYR A 250 -0.06 -27.64 13.99
CA TYR A 250 -1.38 -27.13 14.42
C TYR A 250 -2.33 -26.86 13.24
N LYS A 251 -1.94 -27.24 12.04
CA LYS A 251 -2.65 -26.85 10.81
C LYS A 251 -4.12 -27.31 10.78
N GLU A 252 -4.43 -28.43 11.40
CA GLU A 252 -5.82 -28.90 11.54
C GLU A 252 -6.73 -27.94 12.31
N LEU A 253 -6.17 -27.06 13.14
CA LEU A 253 -6.91 -26.10 13.94
C LEU A 253 -7.22 -24.79 13.19
N GLU A 254 -6.79 -24.63 11.92
CA GLU A 254 -7.01 -23.40 11.15
C GLU A 254 -8.48 -23.01 11.08
N LYS A 255 -9.36 -23.99 10.85
CA LYS A 255 -10.80 -23.75 10.78
C LYS A 255 -11.36 -23.36 12.15
N ASP A 256 -10.98 -24.07 13.18
CA ASP A 256 -11.46 -23.84 14.55
C ASP A 256 -11.05 -22.44 15.05
N PHE A 257 -9.82 -22.00 14.69
CA PHE A 257 -9.38 -20.65 15.00
C PHE A 257 -10.20 -19.57 14.25
N LEU A 258 -10.50 -19.77 12.97
CA LEU A 258 -11.33 -18.82 12.21
C LEU A 258 -12.75 -18.75 12.77
N ASP A 259 -13.36 -19.87 13.09
CA ASP A 259 -14.70 -19.93 13.68
C ASP A 259 -14.70 -19.28 15.07
N PHE A 260 -13.70 -19.55 15.89
CA PHE A 260 -13.53 -18.94 17.22
C PHE A 260 -13.31 -17.43 17.12
N ALA A 261 -12.42 -16.97 16.23
CA ALA A 261 -12.20 -15.54 15.98
C ALA A 261 -13.50 -14.83 15.58
N GLY A 262 -14.33 -15.49 14.75
CA GLY A 262 -15.66 -14.99 14.40
C GLY A 262 -16.56 -14.76 15.60
N THR A 263 -16.54 -15.64 16.62
CA THR A 263 -17.31 -15.47 17.87
C THR A 263 -16.87 -14.26 18.69
N LYS A 264 -15.62 -13.80 18.51
CA LYS A 264 -15.06 -12.59 19.13
C LYS A 264 -15.30 -11.31 18.29
N GLY A 265 -16.06 -11.40 17.19
CA GLY A 265 -16.31 -10.28 16.29
C GLY A 265 -15.16 -9.97 15.33
N ILE A 266 -14.15 -10.83 15.23
CA ILE A 266 -13.02 -10.69 14.29
C ILE A 266 -13.47 -11.18 12.93
N VAL A 267 -13.59 -10.27 11.96
CA VAL A 267 -14.00 -10.57 10.58
C VAL A 267 -12.87 -10.28 9.60
N GLY A 268 -12.84 -11.03 8.48
CA GLY A 268 -11.89 -10.78 7.40
C GLY A 268 -10.42 -11.13 7.72
N ILE A 269 -10.17 -11.89 8.81
CA ILE A 269 -8.80 -12.30 9.21
C ILE A 269 -8.18 -13.36 8.29
N LYS A 270 -9.00 -14.09 7.52
CA LYS A 270 -8.50 -15.11 6.59
C LYS A 270 -7.56 -14.47 5.57
N GLY A 271 -6.39 -15.08 5.37
CA GLY A 271 -5.40 -14.62 4.41
C GLY A 271 -5.88 -14.69 2.95
N HIS A 272 -5.16 -14.04 2.06
CA HIS A 272 -5.52 -14.05 0.64
C HIS A 272 -5.42 -15.49 0.08
N ARG A 273 -6.36 -15.84 -0.81
CA ARG A 273 -6.46 -17.19 -1.40
C ARG A 273 -5.17 -17.73 -2.04
N SER A 274 -4.27 -16.84 -2.49
CA SER A 274 -2.99 -17.22 -3.10
C SER A 274 -1.88 -17.51 -2.08
N VAL A 275 -2.05 -17.14 -0.82
CA VAL A 275 -1.05 -17.30 0.25
C VAL A 275 -1.55 -18.21 1.35
N GLY A 276 -2.86 -18.17 1.63
CA GLY A 276 -3.45 -18.90 2.77
C GLY A 276 -3.20 -18.18 4.10
N GLY A 277 -3.31 -18.92 5.19
CA GLY A 277 -3.10 -18.42 6.53
C GLY A 277 -4.01 -17.26 6.92
N TYR A 278 -3.45 -16.28 7.59
CA TYR A 278 -4.15 -15.14 8.17
C TYR A 278 -3.50 -13.83 7.77
N ARG A 279 -4.31 -12.77 7.74
CA ARG A 279 -3.85 -11.40 7.50
C ARG A 279 -4.66 -10.43 8.33
N ALA A 280 -4.01 -9.78 9.28
CA ALA A 280 -4.58 -8.66 10.01
C ALA A 280 -4.26 -7.36 9.27
N SER A 281 -5.29 -6.61 8.89
CA SER A 281 -5.15 -5.28 8.29
C SER A 281 -5.28 -4.22 9.40
N LEU A 282 -4.17 -3.58 9.75
CA LEU A 282 -4.03 -2.65 10.88
C LEU A 282 -4.13 -1.19 10.45
N TYR A 283 -4.89 -0.89 9.41
CA TYR A 283 -4.99 0.47 8.88
C TYR A 283 -5.22 1.52 9.96
N ASN A 284 -4.86 2.77 9.68
CA ASN A 284 -4.79 3.87 10.64
C ASN A 284 -5.99 3.96 11.59
N ALA A 285 -7.22 3.76 11.07
CA ALA A 285 -8.43 3.89 11.87
C ALA A 285 -8.74 2.67 12.76
N LEU A 286 -8.01 1.56 12.63
CA LEU A 286 -8.21 0.41 13.51
C LEU A 286 -7.61 0.71 14.89
N PRO A 287 -8.38 0.67 15.99
CA PRO A 287 -7.86 0.93 17.33
C PRO A 287 -7.00 -0.25 17.83
N LEU A 288 -6.04 0.05 18.71
CA LEU A 288 -5.18 -0.95 19.37
C LEU A 288 -6.00 -2.02 20.11
N GLU A 289 -7.15 -1.63 20.68
CA GLU A 289 -8.07 -2.53 21.39
C GLU A 289 -8.54 -3.69 20.49
N SER A 290 -8.78 -3.42 19.20
CA SER A 290 -9.15 -4.48 18.24
C SER A 290 -7.99 -5.45 18.01
N VAL A 291 -6.76 -4.98 18.01
CA VAL A 291 -5.57 -5.84 17.91
C VAL A 291 -5.41 -6.69 19.17
N LYS A 292 -5.69 -6.12 20.36
CA LYS A 292 -5.69 -6.86 21.64
C LYS A 292 -6.69 -8.01 21.62
N VAL A 293 -7.90 -7.80 21.08
CA VAL A 293 -8.92 -8.87 20.95
C VAL A 293 -8.38 -10.02 20.08
N LEU A 294 -7.69 -9.72 18.97
CA LEU A 294 -7.08 -10.75 18.14
C LEU A 294 -6.00 -11.54 18.90
N VAL A 295 -5.12 -10.83 19.61
CA VAL A 295 -4.03 -11.46 20.38
C VAL A 295 -4.59 -12.35 21.49
N GLU A 296 -5.65 -11.92 22.19
CA GLU A 296 -6.28 -12.76 23.21
C GLU A 296 -6.94 -14.01 22.58
N ALA A 297 -7.60 -13.89 21.42
CA ALA A 297 -8.14 -15.02 20.70
C ALA A 297 -7.04 -16.04 20.31
N MET A 298 -5.88 -15.55 19.87
CA MET A 298 -4.71 -16.40 19.56
C MET A 298 -4.19 -17.14 20.81
N LYS A 299 -4.18 -16.48 21.97
CA LYS A 299 -3.77 -17.12 23.25
C LYS A 299 -4.79 -18.13 23.75
N GLU A 300 -6.07 -17.82 23.64
CA GLU A 300 -7.16 -18.69 24.12
C GLU A 300 -7.21 -20.02 23.34
N ILE A 301 -7.10 -19.97 22.00
CA ILE A 301 -7.07 -21.21 21.18
C ILE A 301 -5.86 -22.07 21.54
N GLY A 302 -4.71 -21.45 21.81
CA GLY A 302 -3.50 -22.15 22.24
C GLY A 302 -3.65 -22.86 23.59
N ARG A 303 -4.40 -22.29 24.53
CA ARG A 303 -4.69 -22.91 25.84
C ARG A 303 -5.69 -24.08 25.71
N ALA A 304 -6.66 -23.95 24.80
CA ALA A 304 -7.66 -25.01 24.58
C ALA A 304 -7.06 -26.27 23.93
N SER A 305 -6.09 -26.09 23.03
CA SER A 305 -5.40 -27.21 22.36
C SER A 305 -4.36 -27.93 23.24
N CYS A 306 -4.01 -27.37 24.39
CA CYS A 306 -3.12 -28.00 25.37
C CYS A 306 -3.85 -28.83 26.43
N ARG A 307 -5.17 -28.96 26.34
CA ARG A 307 -6.02 -29.83 27.18
C ARG A 307 -6.51 -31.03 26.42
#